data_ee6e4b04a735991190bf05857220861d
#
_entry.id   ee6e4b04a735991190bf05857220861d
#
_cell.length_a   1.000
_cell.length_b   1.000
_cell.length_c   1.000
_cell.angle_alpha   90.00
_cell.angle_beta   90.00
_cell.angle_gamma   90.00
#
_symmetry.space_group_name_H-M   'P 1'
#
loop_
_entity.id
_entity.type
_entity.pdbx_description
1 polymer ?
#
loop_
_entity_poly.entity_id
_entity_poly.type
_entity_poly.pdbx_seq_one_letter_code
_entity_poly.pdbx_strand_id
1 'polypeptide(L)'
;MGGTLGRRGIGGVVLLSAAAPAFAEEAARPRPVDLGSGVQGVDLIPGNPSASEASEGDAVRVLLKGRLFAKQGWVFTDDYKEGAGLVSPHEYVVGSGEVIRGLEIGVVGMREGGVRRVVIPPAVSYQDKTQEPVPRDFSNRQRLYTTIFNPTRLANGEGDTLSTVVFDIELVRVLKRG
;
A
#
# COMPACT_ATOMS: atom_id res chain seq x y z
N MET A 1 20.51 67.71 47.63
CA MET A 1 19.96 67.84 46.30
C MET A 1 19.92 66.41 45.71
N GLY A 2 18.76 65.85 45.70
CA GLY A 2 18.52 64.44 45.44
C GLY A 2 18.43 64.05 43.97
N GLY A 3 19.04 62.93 43.59
CA GLY A 3 18.88 62.31 42.31
C GLY A 3 18.44 60.87 42.51
N THR A 4 17.19 60.60 42.22
CA THR A 4 16.54 59.31 42.37
C THR A 4 16.89 58.39 41.17
N LEU A 5 17.52 57.25 41.46
CA LEU A 5 17.78 56.20 40.44
C LEU A 5 16.49 55.40 40.20
N GLY A 6 15.97 55.46 39.00
CA GLY A 6 14.90 54.59 38.52
C GLY A 6 15.41 53.22 38.14
N ARG A 7 14.91 52.17 38.83
CA ARG A 7 15.13 50.75 38.44
C ARG A 7 14.25 50.41 37.25
N ARG A 8 14.88 50.09 36.13
CA ARG A 8 14.24 49.47 34.99
C ARG A 8 14.04 47.99 35.25
N GLY A 9 12.78 47.57 35.36
CA GLY A 9 12.41 46.17 35.38
C GLY A 9 12.62 45.54 34.04
N ILE A 10 13.41 44.47 34.02
CA ILE A 10 13.58 43.59 32.83
C ILE A 10 12.43 42.60 32.88
N GLY A 11 11.43 42.79 32.00
CA GLY A 11 10.36 41.83 31.80
C GLY A 11 10.91 40.59 31.04
N GLY A 12 11.11 39.51 31.77
CA GLY A 12 11.45 38.22 31.14
C GLY A 12 10.26 37.68 30.36
N VAL A 13 10.41 37.59 29.04
CA VAL A 13 9.48 36.87 28.20
C VAL A 13 9.73 35.37 28.39
N VAL A 14 8.82 34.71 29.10
CA VAL A 14 8.81 33.28 29.20
C VAL A 14 8.21 32.74 27.88
N LEU A 15 9.06 32.25 26.98
CA LEU A 15 8.64 31.47 25.84
C LEU A 15 8.19 30.10 26.35
N LEU A 16 6.88 29.92 26.51
CA LEU A 16 6.32 28.58 26.65
C LEU A 16 6.45 27.88 25.28
N SER A 17 7.48 27.07 25.15
CA SER A 17 7.57 26.07 24.10
C SER A 17 6.49 25.03 24.38
N ALA A 18 5.38 25.12 23.67
CA ALA A 18 4.37 24.08 23.64
C ALA A 18 4.92 22.89 22.84
N ALA A 19 5.60 21.99 23.53
CA ALA A 19 5.88 20.68 22.98
C ALA A 19 4.53 19.97 22.78
N ALA A 20 4.08 19.82 21.55
CA ALA A 20 2.92 19.00 21.23
C ALA A 20 3.20 17.57 21.74
N PRO A 21 2.28 16.96 22.49
CA PRO A 21 2.52 15.63 23.04
C PRO A 21 2.73 14.62 21.93
N ALA A 22 3.80 13.84 21.99
CA ALA A 22 4.15 12.79 21.06
C ALA A 22 2.99 11.78 20.78
N PHE A 23 2.03 11.71 21.70
CA PHE A 23 0.80 10.91 21.56
C PHE A 23 -0.16 11.41 20.47
N ALA A 24 -0.13 12.68 20.09
CA ALA A 24 -0.99 13.19 19.02
C ALA A 24 -0.48 12.79 17.62
N GLU A 25 0.83 12.62 17.47
CA GLU A 25 1.45 12.18 16.22
C GLU A 25 1.26 10.68 15.97
N GLU A 26 1.27 9.86 17.01
CA GLU A 26 0.98 8.43 16.97
C GLU A 26 -0.48 8.15 16.55
N ALA A 27 -1.42 8.99 17.00
CA ALA A 27 -2.84 8.87 16.65
C ALA A 27 -3.14 9.25 15.18
N ALA A 28 -2.24 9.97 14.50
CA ALA A 28 -2.39 10.41 13.12
C ALA A 28 -1.87 9.39 12.09
N ARG A 29 -1.16 8.35 12.53
CA ARG A 29 -0.66 7.30 11.62
C ARG A 29 -1.79 6.34 11.25
N PRO A 30 -2.07 6.14 9.95
CA PRO A 30 -3.09 5.18 9.54
C PRO A 30 -2.71 3.78 10.02
N ARG A 31 -3.65 3.11 10.69
CA ARG A 31 -3.42 1.78 11.27
C ARG A 31 -3.81 0.70 10.27
N PRO A 32 -3.06 -0.40 10.20
CA PRO A 32 -3.46 -1.55 9.41
C PRO A 32 -4.81 -2.11 9.89
N VAL A 33 -5.68 -2.45 8.95
CA VAL A 33 -6.98 -3.09 9.17
C VAL A 33 -6.93 -4.45 8.50
N ASP A 34 -7.47 -5.47 9.16
CA ASP A 34 -7.65 -6.79 8.56
C ASP A 34 -8.80 -6.72 7.53
N LEU A 35 -8.46 -6.99 6.28
CA LEU A 35 -9.41 -7.01 5.16
C LEU A 35 -9.99 -8.42 4.90
N GLY A 36 -9.58 -9.40 5.66
CA GLY A 36 -9.96 -10.80 5.51
C GLY A 36 -8.84 -11.68 4.92
N SER A 37 -8.93 -12.97 5.18
CA SER A 37 -7.95 -13.98 4.73
C SER A 37 -6.49 -13.65 5.10
N GLY A 38 -6.29 -12.86 6.18
CA GLY A 38 -4.97 -12.42 6.63
C GLY A 38 -4.37 -11.25 5.83
N VAL A 39 -5.11 -10.68 4.88
CA VAL A 39 -4.69 -9.48 4.14
C VAL A 39 -4.80 -8.26 5.06
N GLN A 40 -3.69 -7.56 5.26
CA GLN A 40 -3.66 -6.32 6.03
C GLN A 40 -3.64 -5.11 5.10
N GLY A 41 -4.55 -4.16 5.30
CA GLY A 41 -4.65 -2.95 4.49
C GLY A 41 -4.44 -1.68 5.29
N VAL A 42 -3.84 -0.68 4.65
CA VAL A 42 -3.70 0.69 5.18
C VAL A 42 -4.07 1.67 4.08
N ASP A 43 -5.11 2.47 4.31
CA ASP A 43 -5.46 3.55 3.39
C ASP A 43 -4.47 4.70 3.55
N LEU A 44 -3.65 4.91 2.53
CA LEU A 44 -2.70 6.03 2.45
C LEU A 44 -3.43 7.31 1.98
N ILE A 45 -4.37 7.14 1.04
CA ILE A 45 -5.26 8.17 0.53
C ILE A 45 -6.66 7.57 0.47
N PRO A 46 -7.67 8.13 1.13
CA PRO A 46 -8.99 7.51 1.26
C PRO A 46 -9.87 7.53 -0.01
N GLY A 47 -9.46 8.25 -1.05
CA GLY A 47 -10.26 8.40 -2.27
C GLY A 47 -11.39 9.42 -2.16
N ASN A 48 -12.14 9.59 -3.25
CA ASN A 48 -13.23 10.56 -3.32
C ASN A 48 -14.47 10.03 -2.55
N PRO A 49 -14.93 10.72 -1.49
CA PRO A 49 -16.06 10.27 -0.69
C PRO A 49 -17.39 10.21 -1.47
N SER A 50 -17.50 10.94 -2.57
CA SER A 50 -18.69 10.95 -3.45
C SER A 50 -18.65 9.88 -4.53
N ALA A 51 -17.50 9.19 -4.73
CA ALA A 51 -17.36 8.14 -5.72
C ALA A 51 -17.88 6.79 -5.19
N SER A 52 -18.27 5.91 -6.10
CA SER A 52 -18.67 4.53 -5.77
C SER A 52 -17.52 3.74 -5.16
N GLU A 53 -17.84 2.89 -4.20
CA GLU A 53 -16.92 1.90 -3.66
C GLU A 53 -16.81 0.70 -4.60
N ALA A 54 -15.61 0.15 -4.73
CA ALA A 54 -15.38 -1.09 -5.44
C ALA A 54 -15.96 -2.27 -4.66
N SER A 55 -16.69 -3.11 -5.35
CA SER A 55 -17.33 -4.30 -4.79
C SER A 55 -17.00 -5.54 -5.62
N GLU A 56 -17.24 -6.71 -5.07
CA GLU A 56 -17.11 -7.97 -5.82
C GLU A 56 -18.03 -7.95 -7.05
N GLY A 57 -17.53 -8.38 -8.21
CA GLY A 57 -18.22 -8.33 -9.50
C GLY A 57 -18.02 -7.04 -10.31
N ASP A 58 -17.56 -5.95 -9.70
CA ASP A 58 -17.25 -4.73 -10.45
C ASP A 58 -15.98 -4.89 -11.28
N ALA A 59 -15.91 -4.24 -12.45
CA ALA A 59 -14.66 -4.08 -13.16
C ALA A 59 -13.91 -2.85 -12.59
N VAL A 60 -12.63 -3.01 -12.33
CA VAL A 60 -11.79 -1.95 -11.75
C VAL A 60 -10.57 -1.69 -12.61
N ARG A 61 -10.14 -0.43 -12.62
CA ARG A 61 -8.85 -0.01 -13.18
C ARG A 61 -7.96 0.45 -12.05
N VAL A 62 -6.78 -0.18 -11.93
CA VAL A 62 -5.83 0.10 -10.85
C VAL A 62 -4.43 0.33 -11.39
N LEU A 63 -3.66 1.15 -10.67
CA LEU A 63 -2.21 1.24 -10.80
C LEU A 63 -1.58 0.52 -9.63
N LEU A 64 -0.57 -0.29 -9.90
CA LEU A 64 0.03 -1.18 -8.93
C LEU A 64 1.52 -0.93 -8.80
N LYS A 65 1.98 -0.93 -7.55
CA LYS A 65 3.40 -1.05 -7.24
C LYS A 65 3.60 -2.22 -6.30
N GLY A 66 4.16 -3.30 -6.82
CA GLY A 66 4.37 -4.55 -6.11
C GLY A 66 5.80 -4.75 -5.66
N ARG A 67 5.97 -5.20 -4.43
CA ARG A 67 7.28 -5.55 -3.84
C ARG A 67 7.18 -6.82 -3.01
N LEU A 68 8.29 -7.54 -2.90
CA LEU A 68 8.39 -8.61 -1.94
C LEU A 68 8.52 -8.05 -0.53
N PHE A 69 7.86 -8.67 0.44
CA PHE A 69 8.04 -8.35 1.85
C PHE A 69 9.50 -8.65 2.28
N ALA A 70 10.02 -9.79 1.82
CA ALA A 70 11.43 -10.15 1.94
C ALA A 70 12.32 -9.44 0.91
N LYS A 71 13.60 -9.81 0.84
CA LYS A 71 14.56 -9.29 -0.16
C LYS A 71 14.70 -7.78 -0.15
N GLN A 72 14.71 -7.18 1.06
CA GLN A 72 14.83 -5.74 1.26
C GLN A 72 13.75 -4.92 0.52
N GLY A 73 12.56 -5.50 0.35
CA GLY A 73 11.45 -4.83 -0.34
C GLY A 73 11.69 -4.68 -1.84
N TRP A 74 12.36 -5.65 -2.49
CA TRP A 74 12.58 -5.59 -3.93
C TRP A 74 11.28 -5.35 -4.69
N VAL A 75 11.21 -4.20 -5.40
CA VAL A 75 10.10 -3.82 -6.27
C VAL A 75 10.19 -4.64 -7.55
N PHE A 76 9.20 -5.47 -7.81
CA PHE A 76 9.14 -6.33 -8.98
C PHE A 76 8.20 -5.82 -10.08
N THR A 77 7.22 -4.98 -9.74
CA THR A 77 6.36 -4.26 -10.70
C THR A 77 6.10 -2.84 -10.20
N ASP A 78 6.04 -1.87 -11.10
CA ASP A 78 5.81 -0.47 -10.79
C ASP A 78 5.21 0.24 -12.01
N ASP A 79 3.89 0.32 -12.07
CA ASP A 79 3.15 0.90 -13.21
C ASP A 79 3.46 2.38 -13.44
N TYR A 80 3.96 3.08 -12.42
CA TYR A 80 4.37 4.48 -12.54
C TYR A 80 5.70 4.67 -13.27
N LYS A 81 6.52 3.61 -13.36
CA LYS A 81 7.85 3.62 -13.97
C LYS A 81 7.94 2.83 -15.27
N GLU A 82 7.07 1.84 -15.41
CA GLU A 82 7.06 0.95 -16.57
C GLU A 82 6.33 1.62 -17.74
N GLY A 83 7.11 2.22 -18.62
CA GLY A 83 6.64 2.78 -19.89
C GLY A 83 6.89 4.28 -20.01
N ALA A 84 7.76 4.65 -20.92
CA ALA A 84 8.09 6.05 -21.26
C ALA A 84 6.83 6.86 -21.62
N GLY A 85 6.13 7.37 -20.62
CA GLY A 85 5.06 8.33 -20.73
C GLY A 85 3.63 7.79 -20.84
N LEU A 86 3.39 6.48 -20.86
CA LEU A 86 2.04 5.90 -20.88
C LEU A 86 1.87 4.98 -19.67
N VAL A 87 1.23 5.49 -18.63
CA VAL A 87 0.74 4.68 -17.52
C VAL A 87 -0.40 3.81 -18.02
N SER A 88 -0.24 2.49 -17.97
CA SER A 88 -1.26 1.54 -18.43
C SER A 88 -1.86 0.85 -17.20
N PRO A 89 -3.06 1.27 -16.76
CA PRO A 89 -3.72 0.63 -15.64
C PRO A 89 -4.03 -0.84 -15.92
N HIS A 90 -3.94 -1.67 -14.89
CA HIS A 90 -4.51 -3.02 -14.93
C HIS A 90 -6.03 -2.93 -14.84
N GLU A 91 -6.73 -3.64 -15.72
CA GLU A 91 -8.19 -3.77 -15.67
C GLU A 91 -8.56 -5.22 -15.42
N TYR A 92 -9.36 -5.46 -14.40
CA TYR A 92 -9.87 -6.80 -14.07
C TYR A 92 -11.22 -6.72 -13.37
N VAL A 93 -11.92 -7.84 -13.29
CA VAL A 93 -13.16 -7.98 -12.55
C VAL A 93 -12.86 -8.53 -11.16
N VAL A 94 -13.31 -7.84 -10.12
CA VAL A 94 -13.10 -8.26 -8.73
C VAL A 94 -13.81 -9.59 -8.49
N GLY A 95 -13.04 -10.61 -8.09
CA GLY A 95 -13.54 -11.97 -7.89
C GLY A 95 -13.43 -12.88 -9.11
N SER A 96 -12.85 -12.41 -10.24
CA SER A 96 -12.67 -13.24 -11.44
C SER A 96 -11.53 -14.25 -11.33
N GLY A 97 -10.57 -14.04 -10.43
CA GLY A 97 -9.35 -14.84 -10.33
C GLY A 97 -8.27 -14.49 -11.36
N GLU A 98 -8.45 -13.43 -12.14
CA GLU A 98 -7.44 -12.94 -13.09
C GLU A 98 -6.17 -12.45 -12.38
N VAL A 99 -6.35 -11.85 -11.21
CA VAL A 99 -5.26 -11.38 -10.35
C VAL A 99 -5.15 -12.25 -9.08
N ILE A 100 -4.06 -12.12 -8.35
CA ILE A 100 -3.93 -12.81 -7.06
C ILE A 100 -5.07 -12.41 -6.12
N ARG A 101 -5.61 -13.38 -5.38
CA ARG A 101 -6.77 -13.19 -4.50
C ARG A 101 -6.61 -12.05 -3.49
N GLY A 102 -5.40 -11.85 -2.99
CA GLY A 102 -5.12 -10.77 -2.05
C GLY A 102 -5.30 -9.37 -2.63
N LEU A 103 -5.12 -9.16 -3.95
CA LEU A 103 -5.43 -7.90 -4.61
C LEU A 103 -6.93 -7.69 -4.77
N GLU A 104 -7.69 -8.74 -5.08
CA GLU A 104 -9.14 -8.66 -5.13
C GLU A 104 -9.72 -8.26 -3.77
N ILE A 105 -9.25 -8.89 -2.68
CA ILE A 105 -9.61 -8.53 -1.31
C ILE A 105 -9.19 -7.08 -1.01
N GLY A 106 -8.00 -6.71 -1.43
CA GLY A 106 -7.40 -5.40 -1.16
C GLY A 106 -8.14 -4.22 -1.77
N VAL A 107 -8.78 -4.41 -2.94
CA VAL A 107 -9.48 -3.33 -3.65
C VAL A 107 -10.92 -3.11 -3.17
N VAL A 108 -11.54 -4.13 -2.57
CA VAL A 108 -12.91 -4.02 -2.05
C VAL A 108 -13.01 -2.91 -1.01
N GLY A 109 -14.07 -2.09 -1.12
CA GLY A 109 -14.30 -0.93 -0.26
C GLY A 109 -13.41 0.29 -0.56
N MET A 110 -12.52 0.23 -1.54
CA MET A 110 -11.79 1.42 -2.01
C MET A 110 -12.69 2.30 -2.87
N ARG A 111 -12.40 3.59 -2.89
CA ARG A 111 -13.06 4.60 -3.74
C ARG A 111 -12.08 5.13 -4.77
N GLU A 112 -12.59 5.60 -5.90
CA GLU A 112 -11.78 6.20 -6.98
C GLU A 112 -10.87 7.31 -6.44
N GLY A 113 -9.61 7.31 -6.87
CA GLY A 113 -8.55 8.21 -6.40
C GLY A 113 -7.94 7.79 -5.05
N GLY A 114 -8.42 6.70 -4.44
CA GLY A 114 -7.85 6.13 -3.22
C GLY A 114 -6.55 5.38 -3.48
N VAL A 115 -5.65 5.42 -2.51
CA VAL A 115 -4.41 4.64 -2.50
C VAL A 115 -4.37 3.81 -1.22
N ARG A 116 -4.30 2.51 -1.37
CA ARG A 116 -4.22 1.56 -0.27
C ARG A 116 -2.96 0.71 -0.39
N ARG A 117 -2.23 0.60 0.71
CA ARG A 117 -1.16 -0.40 0.84
C ARG A 117 -1.73 -1.66 1.43
N VAL A 118 -1.45 -2.79 0.79
CA VAL A 118 -1.87 -4.10 1.28
C VAL A 118 -0.67 -5.02 1.46
N VAL A 119 -0.67 -5.76 2.56
CA VAL A 119 0.27 -6.87 2.81
C VAL A 119 -0.51 -8.16 2.59
N ILE A 120 -0.08 -8.95 1.65
CA ILE A 120 -0.77 -10.14 1.16
C ILE A 120 0.03 -11.37 1.59
N PRO A 121 -0.52 -12.23 2.47
CA PRO A 121 0.15 -13.44 2.91
C PRO A 121 0.18 -14.51 1.82
N PRO A 122 1.05 -15.52 1.94
CA PRO A 122 1.25 -16.58 0.93
C PRO A 122 -0.03 -17.27 0.50
N ALA A 123 -0.98 -17.50 1.43
CA ALA A 123 -2.22 -18.24 1.16
C ALA A 123 -3.12 -17.60 0.09
N VAL A 124 -3.02 -16.28 -0.10
CA VAL A 124 -3.81 -15.50 -1.07
C VAL A 124 -2.92 -14.67 -2.01
N SER A 125 -1.61 -14.92 -1.99
CA SER A 125 -0.61 -14.41 -2.93
C SER A 125 -0.56 -15.29 -4.18
N TYR A 126 0.55 -15.29 -4.91
CA TYR A 126 0.74 -16.11 -6.12
C TYR A 126 0.69 -17.61 -5.79
N GLN A 127 -0.29 -18.31 -6.36
CA GLN A 127 -0.43 -19.77 -6.24
C GLN A 127 0.18 -20.48 -7.45
N ASP A 128 0.19 -19.81 -8.60
CA ASP A 128 0.77 -20.30 -9.85
C ASP A 128 1.36 -19.16 -10.69
N LYS A 129 1.89 -19.49 -11.86
CA LYS A 129 2.58 -18.54 -12.75
C LYS A 129 1.65 -17.86 -13.75
N THR A 130 0.36 -18.10 -13.68
CA THR A 130 -0.64 -17.54 -14.60
C THR A 130 -1.31 -16.29 -14.02
N GLN A 131 -1.23 -16.10 -12.69
CA GLN A 131 -1.86 -15.00 -11.99
C GLN A 131 -1.10 -13.69 -12.18
N GLU A 132 -1.84 -12.64 -12.45
CA GLU A 132 -1.32 -11.26 -12.55
C GLU A 132 -1.37 -10.53 -11.18
N PRO A 133 -0.63 -9.44 -10.99
CA PRO A 133 0.27 -8.80 -11.94
C PRO A 133 1.68 -9.41 -11.88
N VAL A 134 2.29 -9.62 -13.05
CA VAL A 134 3.69 -10.06 -13.13
C VAL A 134 4.55 -8.99 -13.81
N PRO A 135 5.86 -8.95 -13.53
CA PRO A 135 6.77 -8.04 -14.21
C PRO A 135 6.71 -8.20 -15.74
N ARG A 136 6.65 -7.09 -16.46
CA ARG A 136 6.71 -7.09 -17.94
C ARG A 136 8.09 -7.54 -18.42
N ASP A 137 9.13 -7.15 -17.71
CA ASP A 137 10.50 -7.60 -18.00
C ASP A 137 10.69 -9.08 -17.67
N PHE A 138 11.21 -9.82 -18.63
CA PHE A 138 11.41 -11.27 -18.51
C PHE A 138 12.33 -11.65 -17.35
N SER A 139 13.42 -10.94 -17.17
CA SER A 139 14.41 -11.23 -16.12
C SER A 139 13.83 -11.05 -14.73
N ASN A 140 13.07 -9.97 -14.52
CA ASN A 140 12.36 -9.71 -13.27
C ASN A 140 11.25 -10.73 -13.02
N ARG A 141 10.55 -11.15 -14.06
CA ARG A 141 9.54 -12.21 -13.97
C ARG A 141 10.15 -13.55 -13.54
N GLN A 142 11.26 -13.94 -14.15
CA GLN A 142 11.99 -15.15 -13.75
C GLN A 142 12.50 -15.06 -12.31
N ARG A 143 13.04 -13.91 -11.92
CA ARG A 143 13.48 -13.66 -10.56
C ARG A 143 12.33 -13.78 -9.54
N LEU A 144 11.17 -13.24 -9.86
CA LEU A 144 9.96 -13.36 -9.02
C LEU A 144 9.59 -14.83 -8.83
N TYR A 145 9.47 -15.57 -9.92
CA TYR A 145 9.08 -16.99 -9.88
C TYR A 145 10.10 -17.87 -9.16
N THR A 146 11.38 -17.66 -9.40
CA THR A 146 12.43 -18.41 -8.70
C THR A 146 12.56 -18.04 -7.23
N THR A 147 11.98 -16.92 -6.81
CA THR A 147 11.93 -16.54 -5.40
C THR A 147 10.71 -17.15 -4.71
N ILE A 148 9.52 -16.96 -5.28
CA ILE A 148 8.24 -17.39 -4.67
C ILE A 148 8.06 -18.91 -4.77
N PHE A 149 8.36 -19.52 -5.93
CA PHE A 149 8.13 -20.94 -6.19
C PHE A 149 9.38 -21.81 -6.05
N ASN A 150 10.35 -21.39 -5.25
CA ASN A 150 11.56 -22.16 -5.02
C ASN A 150 11.25 -23.37 -4.12
N PRO A 151 11.31 -24.62 -4.64
CA PRO A 151 10.89 -25.80 -3.87
C PRO A 151 11.77 -26.04 -2.65
N THR A 152 13.07 -25.78 -2.74
CA THR A 152 14.00 -25.95 -1.62
C THR A 152 13.67 -25.01 -0.46
N ARG A 153 13.36 -23.76 -0.77
CA ARG A 153 13.03 -22.74 0.25
C ARG A 153 11.66 -22.97 0.85
N LEU A 154 10.70 -23.41 0.04
CA LEU A 154 9.38 -23.80 0.52
C LEU A 154 9.48 -25.00 1.48
N ALA A 155 10.28 -26.00 1.13
CA ALA A 155 10.53 -27.16 1.99
C ALA A 155 11.23 -26.80 3.31
N ASN A 156 12.06 -25.75 3.32
CA ASN A 156 12.73 -25.25 4.53
C ASN A 156 11.84 -24.32 5.38
N GLY A 157 10.57 -24.10 5.03
CA GLY A 157 9.66 -23.23 5.78
C GLY A 157 9.87 -21.72 5.53
N GLU A 158 10.65 -21.34 4.50
CA GLU A 158 10.86 -19.93 4.14
C GLU A 158 9.69 -19.33 3.34
N GLY A 159 8.69 -20.14 2.99
CA GLY A 159 7.56 -19.77 2.12
C GLY A 159 6.78 -18.58 2.65
N ASP A 160 6.51 -18.54 3.95
CA ASP A 160 5.73 -17.47 4.57
C ASP A 160 6.36 -16.08 4.39
N THR A 161 7.69 -16.02 4.42
CA THR A 161 8.39 -14.75 4.25
C THR A 161 8.61 -14.41 2.78
N LEU A 162 8.94 -15.40 1.94
CA LEU A 162 9.32 -15.20 0.54
C LEU A 162 8.14 -14.96 -0.38
N SER A 163 6.98 -15.55 -0.06
CA SER A 163 5.76 -15.42 -0.86
C SER A 163 4.81 -14.35 -0.33
N THR A 164 5.13 -13.68 0.79
CA THR A 164 4.42 -12.49 1.22
C THR A 164 4.78 -11.31 0.33
N VAL A 165 3.77 -10.67 -0.23
CA VAL A 165 3.94 -9.50 -1.12
C VAL A 165 3.25 -8.28 -0.54
N VAL A 166 3.75 -7.11 -0.91
CA VAL A 166 3.17 -5.83 -0.54
C VAL A 166 2.83 -5.07 -1.81
N PHE A 167 1.58 -4.64 -1.93
CA PHE A 167 1.15 -3.80 -3.03
C PHE A 167 0.68 -2.44 -2.53
N ASP A 168 1.05 -1.39 -3.25
CA ASP A 168 0.38 -0.11 -3.21
C ASP A 168 -0.60 -0.12 -4.40
N ILE A 169 -1.90 -0.01 -4.11
CA ILE A 169 -3.00 -0.05 -5.07
C ILE A 169 -3.57 1.35 -5.16
N GLU A 170 -3.52 1.97 -6.33
CA GLU A 170 -4.28 3.18 -6.63
C GLU A 170 -5.51 2.80 -7.45
N LEU A 171 -6.70 3.05 -6.93
CA LEU A 171 -7.94 2.80 -7.64
C LEU A 171 -8.27 3.98 -8.55
N VAL A 172 -8.04 3.79 -9.85
CA VAL A 172 -8.26 4.83 -10.86
C VAL A 172 -9.74 4.95 -11.20
N ARG A 173 -10.44 3.82 -11.38
CA ARG A 173 -11.86 3.82 -11.77
C ARG A 173 -12.58 2.54 -11.36
N VAL A 174 -13.86 2.70 -11.04
CA VAL A 174 -14.82 1.60 -10.81
C VAL A 174 -15.87 1.61 -11.93
N LEU A 175 -15.98 0.49 -12.64
CA LEU A 175 -17.00 0.28 -13.67
C LEU A 175 -18.03 -0.69 -13.10
N LYS A 176 -19.16 -0.16 -12.64
CA LYS A 176 -20.23 -0.98 -12.09
C LYS A 176 -20.79 -1.90 -13.17
N ARG A 177 -20.83 -3.19 -12.87
CA ARG A 177 -21.56 -4.17 -13.67
C ARG A 177 -22.93 -4.34 -13.03
N GLY A 178 -23.95 -3.91 -13.77
CA GLY A 178 -25.35 -4.04 -13.33
C GLY A 178 -25.84 -5.47 -13.37
#